data_5e108a8af10d92c9a55d2b801e703e60
#
_entry.id   5e108a8af10d92c9a55d2b801e703e60
#
_cell.length_a   1.000
_cell.length_b   1.000
_cell.length_c   1.000
_cell.angle_alpha   90.00
_cell.angle_beta   90.00
_cell.angle_gamma   90.00
#
_symmetry.space_group_name_H-M   'P 1'
#
loop_
_entity.id
_entity.type
_entity.pdbx_description
1 polymer ?
#
loop_
_entity_poly.entity_id
_entity_poly.type
_entity_poly.pdbx_seq_one_letter_code
_entity_poly.pdbx_strand_id
1 'polypeptide(L)'
;MRIAISSYSFHGLLDEGRMDVFGFLESCKYRYGVEAVEIWNGTLGRNTDEGFLRQVRRSLDDRELTLANLCVDGPHLWEDDPEKREKNYRSALEYLRAAEILGAKALRIDMGGAGNELTAEQLDYVAKRYREYAERAGDGGFRVGPETHWGPSLTPAVQQRVHDAVDHPAYGILLHVGHWEGGPEQEAFGDRMAAAWTAHTHIDARITASCLEEKVRMLLAAGYAGYLGVEAHTGKNEYWEAGWQLAELRRVVARLRAEAEAEAEGAS
;
A
#
# COMPACT_ATOMS: atom_id res chain seq x y z
N MET A 1 -15.91 -0.74 -4.67
CA MET A 1 -14.56 -0.28 -4.29
C MET A 1 -14.63 0.42 -2.94
N ARG A 2 -13.62 0.27 -2.14
CA ARG A 2 -13.47 0.86 -0.81
C ARG A 2 -12.33 1.88 -0.85
N ILE A 3 -12.37 2.90 -0.01
CA ILE A 3 -11.34 3.94 0.02
C ILE A 3 -10.66 3.89 1.39
N ALA A 4 -9.33 4.00 1.41
CA ALA A 4 -8.52 4.14 2.60
C ALA A 4 -7.74 5.47 2.55
N ILE A 5 -7.31 5.98 3.69
CA ILE A 5 -6.38 7.11 3.79
C ILE A 5 -5.10 6.59 4.41
N SER A 6 -3.97 6.89 3.76
CA SER A 6 -2.63 6.63 4.29
C SER A 6 -2.28 7.63 5.39
N SER A 7 -1.74 7.13 6.50
CA SER A 7 -1.25 8.01 7.58
C SER A 7 -0.02 8.82 7.17
N TYR A 8 0.71 8.40 6.12
CA TYR A 8 1.77 9.20 5.53
C TYR A 8 1.26 10.55 5.01
N SER A 9 -0.02 10.64 4.62
CA SER A 9 -0.66 11.91 4.24
C SER A 9 -0.59 13.00 5.32
N PHE A 10 -0.22 12.64 6.55
CA PHE A 10 -0.12 13.54 7.70
C PHE A 10 1.30 13.59 8.31
N HIS A 11 2.32 13.22 7.51
CA HIS A 11 3.70 13.12 7.99
C HIS A 11 4.25 14.44 8.55
N GLY A 12 3.86 15.61 7.98
CA GLY A 12 4.26 16.90 8.52
C GLY A 12 3.68 17.17 9.92
N LEU A 13 2.39 16.85 10.15
CA LEU A 13 1.79 16.95 11.48
C LEU A 13 2.38 15.94 12.48
N LEU A 14 2.78 14.77 12.00
CA LEU A 14 3.48 13.77 12.81
C LEU A 14 4.87 14.29 13.22
N ASP A 15 5.64 14.82 12.27
CA ASP A 15 6.99 15.37 12.51
C ASP A 15 6.96 16.59 13.46
N GLU A 16 5.90 17.39 13.40
CA GLU A 16 5.66 18.49 14.32
C GLU A 16 5.14 18.04 15.71
N GLY A 17 4.89 16.75 15.93
CA GLY A 17 4.31 16.21 17.16
C GLY A 17 2.86 16.65 17.41
N ARG A 18 2.14 17.06 16.38
CA ARG A 18 0.74 17.54 16.43
C ARG A 18 -0.28 16.44 16.11
N MET A 19 0.20 15.29 15.69
CA MET A 19 -0.61 14.09 15.43
C MET A 19 0.16 12.87 15.90
N ASP A 20 -0.56 11.86 16.35
CA ASP A 20 -0.10 10.49 16.57
C ASP A 20 -1.04 9.49 15.87
N VAL A 21 -0.80 8.19 16.02
CA VAL A 21 -1.64 7.17 15.40
C VAL A 21 -3.09 7.27 15.86
N PHE A 22 -3.35 7.62 17.11
CA PHE A 22 -4.73 7.70 17.64
C PHE A 22 -5.46 8.92 17.10
N GLY A 23 -4.80 10.07 17.00
CA GLY A 23 -5.34 11.28 16.36
C GLY A 23 -5.57 11.10 14.86
N PHE A 24 -4.72 10.33 14.18
CA PHE A 24 -4.94 9.92 12.80
C PHE A 24 -6.21 9.08 12.64
N LEU A 25 -6.39 8.02 13.44
CA LEU A 25 -7.58 7.17 13.41
C LEU A 25 -8.86 7.94 13.72
N GLU A 26 -8.80 8.86 14.70
CA GLU A 26 -9.88 9.79 15.05
C GLU A 26 -10.27 10.66 13.84
N SER A 27 -9.28 11.24 13.17
CA SER A 27 -9.50 12.08 11.99
C SER A 27 -10.11 11.28 10.83
N CYS A 28 -9.65 10.06 10.60
CA CYS A 28 -10.19 9.18 9.57
C CYS A 28 -11.67 8.84 9.81
N LYS A 29 -12.03 8.46 11.03
CA LYS A 29 -13.42 8.10 11.35
C LYS A 29 -14.34 9.29 11.36
N TYR A 30 -14.03 10.34 12.14
CA TYR A 30 -15.00 11.38 12.45
C TYR A 30 -14.90 12.62 11.57
N ARG A 31 -13.72 12.93 11.03
CA ARG A 31 -13.57 14.04 10.07
C ARG A 31 -13.85 13.63 8.64
N TYR A 32 -13.30 12.48 8.22
CA TYR A 32 -13.38 12.03 6.84
C TYR A 32 -14.47 10.99 6.59
N GLY A 33 -14.98 10.31 7.62
CA GLY A 33 -16.00 9.29 7.51
C GLY A 33 -15.58 8.15 6.58
N VAL A 34 -14.33 7.67 6.70
CA VAL A 34 -13.85 6.49 6.00
C VAL A 34 -13.98 5.24 6.88
N GLU A 35 -14.04 4.07 6.25
CA GLU A 35 -14.14 2.77 6.92
C GLU A 35 -12.82 2.00 6.90
N ALA A 36 -11.81 2.54 6.24
CA ALA A 36 -10.49 1.91 6.14
C ALA A 36 -9.37 2.93 6.18
N VAL A 37 -8.22 2.47 6.68
CA VAL A 37 -7.00 3.26 6.82
C VAL A 37 -5.80 2.44 6.38
N GLU A 38 -4.74 3.13 6.02
CA GLU A 38 -3.40 2.57 5.96
C GLU A 38 -2.55 3.20 7.06
N ILE A 39 -1.73 2.39 7.72
CA ILE A 39 -0.78 2.87 8.72
C ILE A 39 0.64 2.72 8.17
N TRP A 40 1.34 3.84 8.01
CA TRP A 40 2.77 3.88 7.83
C TRP A 40 3.48 3.66 9.18
N ASN A 41 4.54 2.85 9.19
CA ASN A 41 5.22 2.52 10.45
C ASN A 41 5.85 3.72 11.18
N GLY A 42 6.12 4.82 10.46
CA GLY A 42 6.52 6.09 11.07
C GLY A 42 5.46 6.63 12.04
N THR A 43 4.17 6.49 11.71
CA THR A 43 3.04 6.88 12.57
C THR A 43 2.96 6.05 13.86
N LEU A 44 3.48 4.82 13.84
CA LEU A 44 3.64 3.98 15.03
C LEU A 44 4.90 4.34 15.84
N GLY A 45 5.70 5.32 15.42
CA GLY A 45 7.03 5.56 15.96
C GLY A 45 7.99 4.39 15.74
N ARG A 46 7.74 3.57 14.72
CA ARG A 46 8.43 2.30 14.43
C ARG A 46 8.41 1.32 15.62
N ASN A 47 7.42 1.44 16.48
CA ASN A 47 7.25 0.62 17.67
C ASN A 47 6.50 -0.67 17.33
N THR A 48 7.12 -1.82 17.57
CA THR A 48 6.58 -3.17 17.36
C THR A 48 6.22 -3.89 18.66
N ASP A 49 6.21 -3.17 19.82
CA ASP A 49 5.77 -3.73 21.11
C ASP A 49 4.32 -4.23 21.03
N GLU A 50 4.10 -5.48 21.43
CA GLU A 50 2.78 -6.11 21.34
C GLU A 50 1.71 -5.39 22.16
N GLY A 51 2.07 -4.85 23.32
CA GLY A 51 1.13 -4.13 24.18
C GLY A 51 0.63 -2.85 23.48
N PHE A 52 1.54 -2.10 22.86
CA PHE A 52 1.21 -0.92 22.05
C PHE A 52 0.39 -1.30 20.82
N LEU A 53 0.81 -2.31 20.03
CA LEU A 53 0.08 -2.75 18.86
C LEU A 53 -1.35 -3.19 19.18
N ARG A 54 -1.57 -3.87 20.31
CA ARG A 54 -2.90 -4.22 20.79
C ARG A 54 -3.74 -3.00 21.18
N GLN A 55 -3.11 -1.91 21.66
CA GLN A 55 -3.84 -0.64 21.89
C GLN A 55 -4.28 -0.02 20.57
N VAL A 56 -3.40 0.00 19.56
CA VAL A 56 -3.75 0.46 18.20
C VAL A 56 -4.86 -0.40 17.60
N ARG A 57 -4.77 -1.75 17.75
CA ARG A 57 -5.84 -2.67 17.29
C ARG A 57 -7.18 -2.35 17.92
N ARG A 58 -7.24 -2.21 19.26
CA ARG A 58 -8.47 -1.80 19.95
C ARG A 58 -9.00 -0.45 19.42
N SER A 59 -8.12 0.51 19.19
CA SER A 59 -8.52 1.81 18.66
C SER A 59 -9.12 1.74 17.24
N LEU A 60 -8.64 0.80 16.40
CA LEU A 60 -9.25 0.48 15.11
C LEU A 60 -10.63 -0.16 15.30
N ASP A 61 -10.74 -1.13 16.21
CA ASP A 61 -11.99 -1.85 16.50
C ASP A 61 -13.07 -0.90 17.04
N ASP A 62 -12.74 -0.07 18.02
CA ASP A 62 -13.66 0.91 18.63
C ASP A 62 -14.23 1.90 17.63
N ARG A 63 -13.50 2.15 16.52
CA ARG A 63 -13.91 3.02 15.42
C ARG A 63 -14.44 2.27 14.20
N GLU A 64 -14.51 0.96 14.27
CA GLU A 64 -14.91 0.10 13.13
C GLU A 64 -14.07 0.41 11.87
N LEU A 65 -12.76 0.61 12.06
CA LEU A 65 -11.82 0.87 10.98
C LEU A 65 -11.09 -0.40 10.57
N THR A 66 -11.09 -0.69 9.28
CA THR A 66 -10.24 -1.75 8.71
C THR A 66 -8.85 -1.21 8.43
N LEU A 67 -7.81 -1.91 8.88
CA LEU A 67 -6.45 -1.65 8.42
C LEU A 67 -6.23 -2.29 7.05
N ALA A 68 -6.32 -1.47 6.00
CA ALA A 68 -6.18 -1.92 4.61
C ALA A 68 -4.74 -2.33 4.29
N ASN A 69 -3.77 -1.60 4.82
CA ASN A 69 -2.34 -1.88 4.63
C ASN A 69 -1.52 -1.38 5.81
N LEU A 70 -0.48 -2.15 6.17
CA LEU A 70 0.62 -1.69 7.01
C LEU A 70 1.81 -1.38 6.09
N CYS A 71 2.17 -0.11 5.98
CA CYS A 71 3.24 0.37 5.10
C CYS A 71 4.52 0.49 5.92
N VAL A 72 5.57 -0.25 5.56
CA VAL A 72 6.78 -0.35 6.39
C VAL A 72 8.02 0.12 5.65
N ASP A 73 8.61 1.19 6.15
CA ASP A 73 9.92 1.66 5.74
C ASP A 73 11.01 1.10 6.64
N GLY A 74 12.16 0.84 6.04
CA GLY A 74 13.39 0.45 6.71
C GLY A 74 13.83 -0.98 6.45
N PRO A 75 13.05 -2.03 6.78
CA PRO A 75 13.49 -3.41 6.62
C PRO A 75 13.30 -3.96 5.20
N HIS A 76 13.86 -3.27 4.19
CA HIS A 76 13.85 -3.81 2.83
C HIS A 76 14.74 -5.07 2.71
N LEU A 77 14.43 -5.92 1.71
CA LEU A 77 14.99 -7.28 1.65
C LEU A 77 16.47 -7.27 1.28
N TRP A 78 16.82 -6.59 0.19
CA TRP A 78 18.21 -6.59 -0.27
C TRP A 78 18.98 -5.38 0.23
N GLU A 79 20.13 -5.67 0.81
CA GLU A 79 21.24 -4.77 1.12
C GLU A 79 22.54 -5.44 0.69
N ASP A 80 23.51 -4.68 0.22
CA ASP A 80 24.83 -5.24 -0.15
C ASP A 80 25.59 -5.74 1.08
N ASP A 81 25.38 -5.09 2.22
CA ASP A 81 25.94 -5.49 3.51
C ASP A 81 25.14 -6.65 4.12
N PRO A 82 25.75 -7.84 4.29
CA PRO A 82 25.05 -9.01 4.85
C PRO A 82 24.54 -8.81 6.28
N GLU A 83 25.23 -7.99 7.11
CA GLU A 83 24.80 -7.74 8.48
C GLU A 83 23.53 -6.87 8.49
N LYS A 84 23.47 -5.89 7.60
CA LYS A 84 22.25 -5.09 7.41
C LYS A 84 21.10 -5.94 6.86
N ARG A 85 21.36 -6.82 5.88
CA ARG A 85 20.35 -7.77 5.38
C ARG A 85 19.76 -8.61 6.50
N GLU A 86 20.59 -9.17 7.35
CA GLU A 86 20.14 -10.00 8.48
C GLU A 86 19.34 -9.16 9.50
N LYS A 87 19.77 -7.93 9.79
CA LYS A 87 19.04 -7.00 10.64
C LYS A 87 17.66 -6.67 10.05
N ASN A 88 17.61 -6.35 8.75
CA ASN A 88 16.37 -6.05 8.04
C ASN A 88 15.43 -7.26 8.03
N TYR A 89 15.96 -8.46 7.82
CA TYR A 89 15.19 -9.69 7.88
C TYR A 89 14.50 -9.88 9.24
N ARG A 90 15.23 -9.71 10.34
CA ARG A 90 14.65 -9.81 11.69
C ARG A 90 13.57 -8.76 11.91
N SER A 91 13.82 -7.53 11.50
CA SER A 91 12.84 -6.45 11.59
C SER A 91 11.60 -6.73 10.73
N ALA A 92 11.76 -7.30 9.53
CA ALA A 92 10.65 -7.71 8.70
C ALA A 92 9.75 -8.76 9.38
N LEU A 93 10.36 -9.73 10.11
CA LEU A 93 9.60 -10.72 10.89
C LEU A 93 8.78 -10.08 12.03
N GLU A 94 9.31 -9.02 12.65
CA GLU A 94 8.58 -8.24 13.66
C GLU A 94 7.37 -7.52 13.02
N TYR A 95 7.53 -6.95 11.82
CA TYR A 95 6.42 -6.30 11.12
C TYR A 95 5.39 -7.29 10.55
N LEU A 96 5.78 -8.50 10.16
CA LEU A 96 4.83 -9.58 9.87
C LEU A 96 3.98 -9.88 11.11
N ARG A 97 4.61 -9.97 12.29
CA ARG A 97 3.88 -10.12 13.56
C ARG A 97 3.00 -8.92 13.87
N ALA A 98 3.45 -7.70 13.60
CA ALA A 98 2.65 -6.49 13.76
C ALA A 98 1.40 -6.51 12.86
N ALA A 99 1.55 -6.92 11.58
CA ALA A 99 0.43 -7.05 10.64
C ALA A 99 -0.63 -8.05 11.14
N GLU A 100 -0.20 -9.19 11.70
CA GLU A 100 -1.08 -10.18 12.34
C GLU A 100 -1.87 -9.58 13.51
N ILE A 101 -1.18 -8.90 14.44
CA ILE A 101 -1.80 -8.29 15.63
C ILE A 101 -2.79 -7.19 15.23
N LEU A 102 -2.40 -6.35 14.27
CA LEU A 102 -3.22 -5.23 13.80
C LEU A 102 -4.37 -5.68 12.88
N GLY A 103 -4.34 -6.91 12.37
CA GLY A 103 -5.34 -7.45 11.45
C GLY A 103 -5.31 -6.76 10.08
N ALA A 104 -4.11 -6.40 9.60
CA ALA A 104 -3.89 -5.79 8.31
C ALA A 104 -4.38 -6.70 7.17
N LYS A 105 -4.82 -6.11 6.05
CA LYS A 105 -5.19 -6.85 4.83
C LYS A 105 -4.04 -6.96 3.85
N ALA A 106 -3.08 -6.04 3.95
CA ALA A 106 -1.82 -6.07 3.22
C ALA A 106 -0.68 -5.56 4.10
N LEU A 107 0.54 -5.96 3.75
CA LEU A 107 1.78 -5.50 4.36
C LEU A 107 2.75 -5.13 3.24
N ARG A 108 3.24 -3.90 3.24
CA ARG A 108 4.29 -3.49 2.32
C ARG A 108 5.65 -3.55 3.02
N ILE A 109 6.58 -4.27 2.41
CA ILE A 109 8.00 -4.29 2.73
C ILE A 109 8.76 -4.22 1.41
N ASP A 110 9.59 -3.20 1.20
CA ASP A 110 10.27 -2.99 -0.07
C ASP A 110 11.34 -4.04 -0.36
N MET A 111 11.61 -4.26 -1.66
CA MET A 111 12.59 -5.27 -2.08
C MET A 111 14.04 -4.85 -1.84
N GLY A 112 14.32 -3.55 -1.79
CA GLY A 112 15.70 -3.05 -1.71
C GLY A 112 16.44 -3.13 -3.05
N GLY A 113 17.77 -3.03 -2.99
CA GLY A 113 18.62 -2.97 -4.17
C GLY A 113 18.86 -1.54 -4.67
N ALA A 114 19.83 -1.39 -5.55
CA ALA A 114 20.19 -0.11 -6.17
C ALA A 114 20.03 -0.17 -7.69
N GLY A 115 19.79 0.99 -8.30
CA GLY A 115 19.53 1.06 -9.75
C GLY A 115 18.19 0.45 -10.14
N ASN A 116 18.04 0.06 -11.41
CA ASN A 116 16.76 -0.32 -12.02
C ASN A 116 16.68 -1.82 -12.35
N GLU A 117 17.65 -2.61 -11.92
CA GLU A 117 17.76 -4.04 -12.20
C GLU A 117 18.16 -4.82 -10.95
N LEU A 118 17.82 -6.10 -10.95
CA LEU A 118 18.31 -7.08 -9.98
C LEU A 118 19.26 -8.05 -10.67
N THR A 119 20.42 -8.32 -10.07
CA THR A 119 21.26 -9.44 -10.44
C THR A 119 20.54 -10.77 -10.19
N ALA A 120 21.04 -11.88 -10.73
CA ALA A 120 20.47 -13.20 -10.46
C ALA A 120 20.48 -13.54 -8.96
N GLU A 121 21.57 -13.23 -8.25
CA GLU A 121 21.68 -13.43 -6.80
C GLU A 121 20.64 -12.59 -6.03
N GLN A 122 20.48 -11.32 -6.40
CA GLN A 122 19.48 -10.43 -5.78
C GLN A 122 18.06 -10.95 -6.00
N LEU A 123 17.74 -11.35 -7.24
CA LEU A 123 16.42 -11.88 -7.58
C LEU A 123 16.12 -13.16 -6.77
N ASP A 124 17.05 -14.10 -6.72
CA ASP A 124 16.89 -15.36 -5.98
C ASP A 124 16.67 -15.09 -4.48
N TYR A 125 17.45 -14.18 -3.89
CA TYR A 125 17.29 -13.82 -2.49
C TYR A 125 15.95 -13.13 -2.22
N VAL A 126 15.59 -12.13 -3.02
CA VAL A 126 14.33 -11.38 -2.89
C VAL A 126 13.12 -12.29 -3.06
N ALA A 127 13.12 -13.14 -4.10
CA ALA A 127 12.04 -14.09 -4.33
C ALA A 127 11.88 -15.10 -3.20
N LYS A 128 13.00 -15.63 -2.68
CA LYS A 128 12.98 -16.54 -1.53
C LYS A 128 12.37 -15.88 -0.29
N ARG A 129 12.75 -14.62 0.00
CA ARG A 129 12.24 -13.91 1.18
C ARG A 129 10.76 -13.56 1.04
N TYR A 130 10.33 -13.05 -0.13
CA TYR A 130 8.92 -12.79 -0.34
C TYR A 130 8.07 -14.06 -0.31
N ARG A 131 8.58 -15.19 -0.79
CA ARG A 131 7.85 -16.47 -0.68
C ARG A 131 7.65 -16.86 0.80
N GLU A 132 8.69 -16.80 1.62
CA GLU A 132 8.62 -17.03 3.06
C GLU A 132 7.59 -16.09 3.74
N TYR A 133 7.63 -14.81 3.39
CA TYR A 133 6.68 -13.84 3.95
C TYR A 133 5.26 -14.08 3.46
N ALA A 134 5.09 -14.45 2.19
CA ALA A 134 3.79 -14.74 1.60
C ALA A 134 3.14 -16.02 2.17
N GLU A 135 3.93 -17.06 2.48
CA GLU A 135 3.44 -18.25 3.19
C GLU A 135 2.85 -17.84 4.54
N ARG A 136 3.59 -17.08 5.33
CA ARG A 136 3.13 -16.60 6.64
C ARG A 136 1.94 -15.62 6.51
N ALA A 137 1.97 -14.73 5.54
CA ALA A 137 0.88 -13.80 5.26
C ALA A 137 -0.41 -14.54 4.87
N GLY A 138 -0.30 -15.58 4.03
CA GLY A 138 -1.42 -16.44 3.65
C GLY A 138 -2.07 -17.13 4.84
N ASP A 139 -1.28 -17.69 5.76
CA ASP A 139 -1.76 -18.27 7.01
C ASP A 139 -2.44 -17.20 7.89
N GLY A 140 -1.95 -15.97 7.88
CA GLY A 140 -2.51 -14.82 8.61
C GLY A 140 -3.70 -14.14 7.92
N GLY A 141 -4.05 -14.54 6.70
CA GLY A 141 -5.18 -13.98 5.95
C GLY A 141 -4.92 -12.57 5.38
N PHE A 142 -3.66 -12.23 5.07
CA PHE A 142 -3.26 -10.98 4.43
C PHE A 142 -2.30 -11.22 3.27
N ARG A 143 -1.94 -10.18 2.52
CA ARG A 143 -0.97 -10.24 1.41
C ARG A 143 0.28 -9.43 1.75
N VAL A 144 1.42 -9.79 1.17
CA VAL A 144 2.70 -9.08 1.37
C VAL A 144 3.44 -8.89 0.05
N GLY A 145 4.14 -7.79 -0.08
CA GLY A 145 5.03 -7.51 -1.20
C GLY A 145 5.62 -6.09 -1.16
N PRO A 146 6.35 -5.71 -2.21
CA PRO A 146 6.91 -4.37 -2.33
C PRO A 146 5.88 -3.33 -2.76
N GLU A 147 6.33 -2.09 -2.79
CA GLU A 147 5.67 -1.00 -3.51
C GLU A 147 6.42 -0.67 -4.80
N THR A 148 5.75 -0.04 -5.75
CA THR A 148 6.38 0.69 -6.85
C THR A 148 6.91 2.03 -6.32
N HIS A 149 8.03 1.97 -5.57
CA HIS A 149 8.48 3.03 -4.69
C HIS A 149 9.82 3.65 -5.10
N TRP A 150 10.87 2.82 -5.18
CA TRP A 150 12.23 3.26 -5.52
C TRP A 150 13.11 2.11 -6.02
N GLY A 151 14.20 2.47 -6.74
CA GLY A 151 15.15 1.50 -7.24
C GLY A 151 14.53 0.46 -8.17
N PRO A 152 14.92 -0.82 -8.09
CA PRO A 152 14.46 -1.86 -9.01
C PRO A 152 12.93 -2.03 -9.04
N SER A 153 12.23 -1.64 -7.97
CA SER A 153 10.77 -1.74 -7.90
C SER A 153 10.02 -0.79 -8.85
N LEU A 154 10.71 0.23 -9.38
CA LEU A 154 10.15 1.14 -10.39
C LEU A 154 10.20 0.57 -11.82
N THR A 155 10.79 -0.59 -12.02
CA THR A 155 10.92 -1.22 -13.33
C THR A 155 9.87 -2.33 -13.51
N PRO A 156 8.91 -2.19 -14.45
CA PRO A 156 7.86 -3.19 -14.64
C PRO A 156 8.39 -4.61 -14.86
N ALA A 157 9.43 -4.76 -15.70
CA ALA A 157 10.03 -6.06 -15.97
C ALA A 157 10.65 -6.71 -14.72
N VAL A 158 11.21 -5.94 -13.80
CA VAL A 158 11.74 -6.45 -12.52
C VAL A 158 10.62 -6.93 -11.62
N GLN A 159 9.57 -6.12 -11.46
CA GLN A 159 8.39 -6.51 -10.67
C GLN A 159 7.76 -7.80 -11.21
N GLN A 160 7.63 -7.92 -12.53
CA GLN A 160 7.10 -9.16 -13.14
C GLN A 160 7.99 -10.37 -12.85
N ARG A 161 9.32 -10.23 -13.00
CA ARG A 161 10.26 -11.32 -12.68
C ARG A 161 10.19 -11.75 -11.22
N VAL A 162 10.07 -10.79 -10.31
CA VAL A 162 9.92 -11.10 -8.88
C VAL A 162 8.58 -11.80 -8.62
N HIS A 163 7.47 -11.30 -9.19
CA HIS A 163 6.15 -11.92 -9.08
C HIS A 163 6.18 -13.38 -9.54
N ASP A 164 6.72 -13.64 -10.74
CA ASP A 164 6.80 -14.98 -11.31
C ASP A 164 7.71 -15.91 -10.48
N ALA A 165 8.83 -15.36 -9.93
CA ALA A 165 9.74 -16.14 -9.11
C ALA A 165 9.17 -16.43 -7.71
N VAL A 166 8.36 -15.54 -7.13
CA VAL A 166 7.69 -15.77 -5.84
C VAL A 166 6.58 -16.81 -5.99
N ASP A 167 5.76 -16.72 -7.02
CA ASP A 167 4.68 -17.66 -7.36
C ASP A 167 3.87 -18.10 -6.13
N HIS A 168 3.23 -17.13 -5.45
CA HIS A 168 2.43 -17.40 -4.26
C HIS A 168 1.19 -16.50 -4.21
N PRO A 169 -0.02 -17.03 -3.91
CA PRO A 169 -1.27 -16.25 -3.97
C PRO A 169 -1.36 -15.12 -2.94
N ALA A 170 -0.65 -15.21 -1.82
CA ALA A 170 -0.56 -14.15 -0.83
C ALA A 170 0.56 -13.12 -1.13
N TYR A 171 1.30 -13.26 -2.24
CA TYR A 171 2.17 -12.21 -2.74
C TYR A 171 1.36 -11.20 -3.55
N GLY A 172 1.67 -9.91 -3.42
CA GLY A 172 1.10 -8.86 -4.24
C GLY A 172 1.66 -7.50 -3.86
N ILE A 173 1.75 -6.60 -4.84
CA ILE A 173 2.35 -5.28 -4.59
C ILE A 173 1.37 -4.28 -4.02
N LEU A 174 1.91 -3.28 -3.34
CA LEU A 174 1.32 -1.97 -3.23
C LEU A 174 1.63 -1.23 -4.54
N LEU A 175 0.61 -1.04 -5.36
CA LEU A 175 0.74 -0.30 -6.60
C LEU A 175 0.60 1.20 -6.31
N HIS A 176 1.71 1.94 -6.33
CA HIS A 176 1.66 3.38 -6.41
C HIS A 176 1.35 3.75 -7.86
N VAL A 177 0.10 4.08 -8.12
CA VAL A 177 -0.45 4.18 -9.48
C VAL A 177 0.31 5.24 -10.29
N GLY A 178 0.81 4.84 -11.46
CA GLY A 178 1.58 5.72 -12.34
C GLY A 178 3.00 6.03 -11.85
N HIS A 179 3.52 5.33 -10.83
CA HIS A 179 4.86 5.57 -10.31
C HIS A 179 5.84 4.53 -10.84
N TRP A 180 6.11 4.60 -12.15
CA TRP A 180 7.05 3.74 -12.85
C TRP A 180 8.11 4.57 -13.58
N GLU A 181 9.31 4.02 -13.73
CA GLU A 181 10.34 4.64 -14.58
C GLU A 181 10.09 4.39 -16.07
N GLY A 182 10.61 5.29 -16.91
CA GLY A 182 10.56 5.17 -18.37
C GLY A 182 9.46 5.98 -19.06
N GLY A 183 8.74 6.84 -18.31
CA GLY A 183 7.76 7.78 -18.87
C GLY A 183 6.36 7.18 -19.07
N PRO A 184 5.44 7.94 -19.69
CA PRO A 184 4.00 7.64 -19.69
C PRO A 184 3.61 6.26 -20.27
N GLU A 185 4.34 5.78 -21.28
CA GLU A 185 4.09 4.46 -21.87
C GLU A 185 4.42 3.34 -20.89
N GLN A 186 5.55 3.46 -20.17
CA GLN A 186 5.96 2.51 -19.14
C GLN A 186 5.05 2.60 -17.91
N GLU A 187 4.61 3.80 -17.52
CA GLU A 187 3.61 3.97 -16.46
C GLU A 187 2.32 3.22 -16.80
N ALA A 188 1.79 3.43 -18.00
CA ALA A 188 0.56 2.77 -18.44
C ALA A 188 0.73 1.25 -18.61
N PHE A 189 1.89 0.79 -19.05
CA PHE A 189 2.20 -0.64 -19.14
C PHE A 189 2.31 -1.27 -17.76
N GLY A 190 3.11 -0.69 -16.86
CA GLY A 190 3.34 -1.21 -15.52
C GLY A 190 2.05 -1.28 -14.68
N ASP A 191 1.23 -0.23 -14.72
CA ASP A 191 -0.06 -0.22 -14.03
C ASP A 191 -0.97 -1.35 -14.50
N ARG A 192 -1.12 -1.54 -15.83
CA ARG A 192 -1.94 -2.63 -16.39
C ARG A 192 -1.40 -4.01 -16.06
N MET A 193 -0.06 -4.18 -16.15
CA MET A 193 0.61 -5.44 -15.84
C MET A 193 0.35 -5.85 -14.38
N ALA A 194 0.52 -4.91 -13.44
CA ALA A 194 0.48 -5.19 -12.02
C ALA A 194 -0.95 -5.21 -11.43
N ALA A 195 -1.93 -4.65 -12.12
CA ALA A 195 -3.29 -4.48 -11.59
C ALA A 195 -3.93 -5.77 -11.06
N ALA A 196 -3.73 -6.91 -11.75
CA ALA A 196 -4.34 -8.19 -11.38
C ALA A 196 -3.80 -8.79 -10.07
N TRP A 197 -2.57 -8.46 -9.70
CA TRP A 197 -1.91 -8.96 -8.48
C TRP A 197 -1.59 -7.86 -7.46
N THR A 198 -2.22 -6.68 -7.63
CA THR A 198 -2.16 -5.58 -6.65
C THR A 198 -2.83 -5.99 -5.34
N ALA A 199 -2.15 -5.79 -4.23
CA ALA A 199 -2.65 -6.01 -2.87
C ALA A 199 -3.30 -4.75 -2.29
N HIS A 200 -2.69 -3.59 -2.52
CA HIS A 200 -3.15 -2.26 -2.11
C HIS A 200 -2.72 -1.23 -3.15
N THR A 201 -3.29 -0.01 -3.10
CA THR A 201 -2.90 1.06 -4.02
C THR A 201 -2.58 2.35 -3.26
N HIS A 202 -1.62 3.13 -3.79
CA HIS A 202 -1.47 4.55 -3.51
C HIS A 202 -1.93 5.38 -4.70
N ILE A 203 -2.73 6.40 -4.44
CA ILE A 203 -3.20 7.38 -5.41
C ILE A 203 -2.79 8.74 -4.89
N ASP A 204 -1.86 9.37 -5.57
CA ASP A 204 -1.30 10.67 -5.22
C ASP A 204 -2.10 11.85 -5.81
N ALA A 205 -1.67 13.08 -5.49
CA ALA A 205 -2.28 14.31 -5.98
C ALA A 205 -2.16 14.44 -7.52
N ARG A 206 -1.08 13.96 -8.13
CA ARG A 206 -0.86 14.01 -9.58
C ARG A 206 -1.90 13.17 -10.32
N ILE A 207 -2.08 11.93 -9.90
CA ILE A 207 -3.08 11.02 -10.48
C ILE A 207 -4.49 11.55 -10.22
N THR A 208 -4.76 12.04 -9.00
CA THR A 208 -6.05 12.61 -8.62
C THR A 208 -6.45 13.78 -9.52
N ALA A 209 -5.50 14.67 -9.86
CA ALA A 209 -5.76 15.85 -10.68
C ALA A 209 -5.83 15.57 -12.18
N SER A 210 -5.18 14.51 -12.69
CA SER A 210 -4.96 14.35 -14.13
C SER A 210 -5.74 13.18 -14.77
N CYS A 211 -5.74 12.00 -14.17
CA CYS A 211 -6.23 10.78 -14.82
C CYS A 211 -6.91 9.78 -13.85
N LEU A 212 -7.42 10.25 -12.71
CA LEU A 212 -7.97 9.43 -11.65
C LEU A 212 -8.99 8.41 -12.16
N GLU A 213 -9.99 8.84 -12.95
CA GLU A 213 -11.03 7.93 -13.43
C GLU A 213 -10.49 6.85 -14.34
N GLU A 214 -9.58 7.20 -15.26
CA GLU A 214 -8.94 6.24 -16.16
C GLU A 214 -8.24 5.14 -15.35
N LYS A 215 -7.46 5.53 -14.33
CA LYS A 215 -6.72 4.60 -13.49
C LYS A 215 -7.64 3.71 -12.64
N VAL A 216 -8.73 4.28 -12.11
CA VAL A 216 -9.73 3.50 -11.36
C VAL A 216 -10.46 2.51 -12.28
N ARG A 217 -10.83 2.90 -13.50
CA ARG A 217 -11.43 1.99 -14.51
C ARG A 217 -10.48 0.86 -14.88
N MET A 218 -9.20 1.15 -15.08
CA MET A 218 -8.16 0.16 -15.37
C MET A 218 -8.05 -0.88 -14.24
N LEU A 219 -7.99 -0.45 -12.98
CA LEU A 219 -7.97 -1.35 -11.83
C LEU A 219 -9.21 -2.24 -11.76
N LEU A 220 -10.40 -1.67 -11.99
CA LEU A 220 -11.65 -2.42 -12.03
C LEU A 220 -11.69 -3.46 -13.15
N ALA A 221 -11.27 -3.08 -14.35
CA ALA A 221 -11.24 -3.98 -15.50
C ALA A 221 -10.28 -5.18 -15.28
N ALA A 222 -9.23 -4.98 -14.47
CA ALA A 222 -8.34 -6.04 -14.03
C ALA A 222 -8.87 -6.90 -12.87
N GLY A 223 -10.10 -6.61 -12.37
CA GLY A 223 -10.70 -7.34 -11.25
C GLY A 223 -10.22 -6.89 -9.86
N TYR A 224 -9.53 -5.76 -9.74
CA TYR A 224 -9.09 -5.26 -8.43
C TYR A 224 -10.29 -4.91 -7.54
N ALA A 225 -10.37 -5.58 -6.39
CA ALA A 225 -11.45 -5.43 -5.40
C ALA A 225 -10.96 -4.88 -4.05
N GLY A 226 -9.72 -4.39 -4.00
CA GLY A 226 -9.09 -3.87 -2.79
C GLY A 226 -9.51 -2.45 -2.42
N TYR A 227 -8.58 -1.72 -1.83
CA TYR A 227 -8.78 -0.35 -1.34
C TYR A 227 -8.04 0.63 -2.24
N LEU A 228 -8.70 1.74 -2.57
CA LEU A 228 -8.08 2.90 -3.21
C LEU A 228 -7.49 3.77 -2.10
N GLY A 229 -6.17 3.80 -1.99
CA GLY A 229 -5.45 4.52 -0.93
C GLY A 229 -5.19 5.97 -1.34
N VAL A 230 -5.73 6.91 -0.56
CA VAL A 230 -5.35 8.34 -0.65
C VAL A 230 -3.99 8.52 -0.01
N GLU A 231 -3.05 9.10 -0.75
CA GLU A 231 -1.73 9.43 -0.23
C GLU A 231 -1.31 10.85 -0.64
N ALA A 232 -1.22 11.75 0.34
CA ALA A 232 -0.76 13.12 0.17
C ALA A 232 0.71 13.25 0.59
N HIS A 233 1.50 13.99 -0.19
CA HIS A 233 2.96 14.07 -0.02
C HIS A 233 3.49 15.44 0.39
N THR A 234 2.65 16.48 0.44
CA THR A 234 3.16 17.85 0.60
C THR A 234 3.70 18.19 1.98
N GLY A 235 3.28 17.47 3.02
CA GLY A 235 3.59 17.82 4.40
C GLY A 235 3.08 19.20 4.83
N LYS A 236 2.12 19.76 4.08
CA LYS A 236 1.49 21.07 4.33
C LYS A 236 0.02 21.01 3.96
N ASN A 237 -0.83 21.70 4.77
CA ASN A 237 -2.28 21.69 4.51
C ASN A 237 -2.88 20.28 4.38
N GLU A 238 -2.32 19.32 5.06
CA GLU A 238 -2.57 17.88 4.91
C GLU A 238 -4.03 17.51 5.05
N TYR A 239 -4.73 18.14 5.99
CA TYR A 239 -6.18 17.96 6.15
C TYR A 239 -6.97 18.38 4.91
N TRP A 240 -6.55 19.44 4.23
CA TRP A 240 -7.20 19.89 3.02
C TRP A 240 -6.88 18.96 1.85
N GLU A 241 -5.61 18.60 1.69
CA GLU A 241 -5.16 17.78 0.57
C GLU A 241 -5.76 16.37 0.62
N ALA A 242 -5.69 15.70 1.78
CA ALA A 242 -6.33 14.40 1.98
C ALA A 242 -7.86 14.48 1.76
N GLY A 243 -8.50 15.56 2.22
CA GLY A 243 -9.93 15.81 2.00
C GLY A 243 -10.29 16.01 0.55
N TRP A 244 -9.48 16.75 -0.21
CA TRP A 244 -9.68 16.95 -1.65
C TRP A 244 -9.52 15.64 -2.44
N GLN A 245 -8.43 14.92 -2.24
CA GLN A 245 -8.21 13.63 -2.91
C GLN A 245 -9.35 12.64 -2.61
N LEU A 246 -9.76 12.56 -1.34
CA LEU A 246 -10.88 11.73 -0.92
C LEU A 246 -12.19 12.11 -1.61
N ALA A 247 -12.50 13.40 -1.74
CA ALA A 247 -13.70 13.87 -2.41
C ALA A 247 -13.72 13.49 -3.90
N GLU A 248 -12.58 13.65 -4.60
CA GLU A 248 -12.45 13.24 -6.00
C GLU A 248 -12.59 11.72 -6.18
N LEU A 249 -11.96 10.92 -5.33
CA LEU A 249 -12.13 9.47 -5.34
C LEU A 249 -13.58 9.05 -5.11
N ARG A 250 -14.25 9.64 -4.13
CA ARG A 250 -15.68 9.37 -3.87
C ARG A 250 -16.55 9.70 -5.07
N ARG A 251 -16.30 10.84 -5.73
CA ARG A 251 -17.03 11.27 -6.93
C ARG A 251 -16.87 10.26 -8.07
N VAL A 252 -15.63 9.81 -8.33
CA VAL A 252 -15.34 8.81 -9.37
C VAL A 252 -15.97 7.46 -9.03
N VAL A 253 -15.80 6.97 -7.82
CA VAL A 253 -16.38 5.68 -7.37
C VAL A 253 -17.90 5.69 -7.45
N ALA A 254 -18.57 6.78 -7.04
CA ALA A 254 -20.03 6.90 -7.10
C ALA A 254 -20.53 6.85 -8.54
N ARG A 255 -19.87 7.57 -9.46
CA ARG A 255 -20.21 7.55 -10.89
C ARG A 255 -20.06 6.16 -11.49
N LEU A 256 -18.93 5.48 -11.27
CA LEU A 256 -18.69 4.15 -11.81
C LEU A 256 -19.64 3.09 -11.28
N ARG A 257 -20.12 3.24 -10.04
CA ARG A 257 -21.19 2.38 -9.49
C ARG A 257 -22.51 2.60 -10.20
N ALA A 258 -22.92 3.86 -10.38
CA ALA A 258 -24.15 4.18 -11.07
C ALA A 258 -24.18 3.70 -12.54
N GLU A 259 -23.03 3.79 -13.24
CA GLU A 259 -22.89 3.26 -14.59
C GLU A 259 -23.07 1.73 -14.61
N ALA A 260 -22.41 1.00 -13.71
CA ALA A 260 -22.53 -0.46 -13.63
C ALA A 260 -23.96 -0.92 -13.26
N GLU A 261 -24.65 -0.19 -12.39
CA GLU A 261 -26.06 -0.47 -12.03
C GLU A 261 -26.97 -0.26 -13.24
N ALA A 262 -26.81 0.83 -14.00
CA ALA A 262 -27.59 1.11 -15.21
C ALA A 262 -27.35 0.07 -16.32
N GLU A 263 -26.11 -0.40 -16.49
CA GLU A 263 -25.78 -1.47 -17.44
C GLU A 263 -26.45 -2.81 -17.06
N ALA A 264 -26.47 -3.15 -15.77
CA ALA A 264 -27.11 -4.36 -15.27
C ALA A 264 -28.64 -4.33 -15.45
N GLU A 265 -29.28 -3.16 -15.23
CA GLU A 265 -30.74 -2.97 -15.45
C GLU A 265 -31.08 -3.02 -16.93
N GLY A 266 -30.24 -2.48 -17.81
CA GLY A 266 -30.49 -2.49 -19.27
C GLY A 266 -30.26 -3.86 -19.94
N ALA A 267 -29.59 -4.80 -19.25
CA ALA A 267 -29.32 -6.16 -19.73
C ALA A 267 -30.36 -7.20 -19.25
N SER A 268 -31.27 -6.82 -18.37
CA SER A 268 -32.39 -7.64 -17.87
C SER A 268 -33.71 -7.35 -18.60
#